data_ad2209dd9e4e0bf7c8e391d6e6a86f6e
#
_entry.id   ad2209dd9e4e0bf7c8e391d6e6a86f6e
#
_cell.length_a   1.000
_cell.length_b   1.000
_cell.length_c   1.000
_cell.angle_alpha   90.00
_cell.angle_beta   90.00
_cell.angle_gamma   90.00
#
_symmetry.space_group_name_H-M   'P 1'
#
loop_
_entity.id
_entity.type
_entity.pdbx_description
1 polymer ?
#
loop_
_entity_poly.entity_id
_entity_poly.type
_entity_poly.pdbx_seq_one_letter_code
_entity_poly.pdbx_strand_id
1 'polypeptide(L)'
;MPKEVKKYKLLEVCELVAGSRATKSETGIFPIYGAGVNPTGMSDRSNCPAGSIRLTRKGTIGNVYLHAESFWAEADCFIVEPKEVIDKVYLFHWLLMKQKELAACAEGTIMPGLGLHRLSQLEIEVPDMEYQKQAVALLEEILDRSEWFIQSIPAEIDLLQSKSQGYFEEYMNKLNNTHNLSG
;
A
#
# COMPACT_ATOMS: atom_id res chain seq x y z
N MET A 1 -1.33 -25.74 -5.84
CA MET A 1 -1.48 -25.15 -7.18
C MET A 1 -2.97 -24.90 -7.43
N PRO A 2 -3.35 -23.80 -8.12
CA PRO A 2 -4.76 -23.54 -8.43
C PRO A 2 -5.32 -24.67 -9.31
N LYS A 3 -6.59 -25.00 -9.14
CA LYS A 3 -7.30 -25.98 -9.95
C LYS A 3 -7.58 -25.46 -11.36
N GLU A 4 -7.81 -24.17 -11.46
CA GLU A 4 -8.10 -23.46 -12.71
C GLU A 4 -7.60 -22.02 -12.61
N VAL A 5 -7.05 -21.46 -13.69
CA VAL A 5 -6.69 -20.05 -13.83
C VAL A 5 -7.36 -19.51 -15.08
N LYS A 6 -8.17 -18.46 -14.92
CA LYS A 6 -8.85 -17.81 -16.07
C LYS A 6 -8.24 -16.42 -16.29
N LYS A 7 -8.16 -16.03 -17.56
CA LYS A 7 -7.74 -14.68 -17.95
C LYS A 7 -8.97 -13.81 -18.16
N TYR A 8 -8.93 -12.62 -17.56
CA TYR A 8 -9.97 -11.61 -17.70
C TYR A 8 -9.34 -10.27 -18.05
N LYS A 9 -10.13 -9.36 -18.61
CA LYS A 9 -9.78 -7.95 -18.62
C LYS A 9 -10.11 -7.35 -17.24
N LEU A 10 -9.36 -6.33 -16.80
CA LEU A 10 -9.51 -5.75 -15.47
C LEU A 10 -10.98 -5.34 -15.19
N LEU A 11 -11.65 -4.67 -16.12
CA LEU A 11 -13.03 -4.23 -15.94
C LEU A 11 -14.09 -5.34 -16.04
N GLU A 12 -13.68 -6.57 -16.37
CA GLU A 12 -14.55 -7.73 -16.26
C GLU A 12 -14.65 -8.24 -14.83
N VAL A 13 -13.61 -8.01 -14.01
CA VAL A 13 -13.52 -8.49 -12.63
C VAL A 13 -13.78 -7.41 -11.57
N CYS A 14 -13.79 -6.14 -11.95
CA CYS A 14 -14.14 -5.04 -11.05
C CYS A 14 -14.87 -3.91 -11.79
N GLU A 15 -15.49 -3.03 -11.01
CA GLU A 15 -16.04 -1.76 -11.47
C GLU A 15 -15.20 -0.60 -10.91
N LEU A 16 -15.07 0.49 -11.66
CA LEU A 16 -14.40 1.72 -11.25
C LEU A 16 -15.42 2.83 -11.10
N VAL A 17 -15.77 3.14 -9.86
CA VAL A 17 -16.70 4.21 -9.52
C VAL A 17 -15.91 5.49 -9.24
N ALA A 18 -16.23 6.56 -9.96
CA ALA A 18 -15.57 7.84 -9.72
C ALA A 18 -15.96 8.42 -8.36
N GLY A 19 -14.97 8.90 -7.61
CA GLY A 19 -15.20 9.70 -6.43
C GLY A 19 -15.90 11.03 -6.77
N SER A 20 -16.26 11.79 -5.76
CA SER A 20 -17.02 13.03 -5.92
C SER A 20 -16.45 14.15 -5.03
N ARG A 21 -16.74 15.41 -5.38
CA ARG A 21 -16.28 16.54 -4.59
C ARG A 21 -16.81 16.49 -3.16
N ALA A 22 -15.91 16.57 -2.18
CA ALA A 22 -16.27 16.62 -0.77
C ALA A 22 -16.71 18.02 -0.33
N THR A 23 -17.56 18.07 0.70
CA THR A 23 -17.73 19.26 1.53
C THR A 23 -16.90 19.10 2.79
N LYS A 24 -15.93 19.99 2.99
CA LYS A 24 -15.08 19.99 4.18
C LYS A 24 -15.86 20.49 5.39
N SER A 25 -15.60 19.89 6.55
CA SER A 25 -16.18 20.25 7.84
C SER A 25 -15.07 20.24 8.90
N GLU A 26 -15.09 21.24 9.79
CA GLU A 26 -14.18 21.30 10.94
C GLU A 26 -14.53 20.27 12.03
N THR A 27 -15.77 19.83 12.07
CA THR A 27 -16.28 18.82 13.01
C THR A 27 -16.41 17.43 12.37
N GLY A 28 -16.06 17.31 11.10
CA GLY A 28 -16.16 16.06 10.36
C GLY A 28 -15.28 14.96 10.95
N ILE A 29 -15.76 13.73 10.85
CA ILE A 29 -15.05 12.54 11.37
C ILE A 29 -14.52 11.63 10.26
N PHE A 30 -14.95 11.83 9.01
CA PHE A 30 -14.50 11.03 7.87
C PHE A 30 -13.40 11.75 7.12
N PRO A 31 -12.19 11.15 6.98
CA PRO A 31 -11.11 11.75 6.22
C PRO A 31 -11.46 11.85 4.73
N ILE A 32 -11.05 12.94 4.10
CA ILE A 32 -11.22 13.19 2.67
C ILE A 32 -9.90 12.87 1.98
N TYR A 33 -9.92 11.93 1.03
CA TYR A 33 -8.74 11.56 0.26
C TYR A 33 -8.90 11.94 -1.21
N GLY A 34 -7.93 12.72 -1.71
CA GLY A 34 -7.69 12.98 -3.14
C GLY A 34 -6.57 12.09 -3.68
N ALA A 35 -5.73 12.65 -4.55
CA ALA A 35 -4.63 11.92 -5.18
C ALA A 35 -3.49 11.54 -4.21
N GLY A 36 -3.34 12.21 -3.08
CA GLY A 36 -2.27 11.97 -2.12
C GLY A 36 -2.54 10.82 -1.14
N VAL A 37 -1.50 10.44 -0.39
CA VAL A 37 -1.58 9.46 0.70
C VAL A 37 -2.28 10.05 1.93
N ASN A 38 -2.05 11.33 2.21
CA ASN A 38 -2.62 12.02 3.36
C ASN A 38 -4.01 12.59 3.05
N PRO A 39 -4.92 12.65 4.04
CA PRO A 39 -6.21 13.30 3.86
C PRO A 39 -6.05 14.81 3.62
N THR A 40 -6.94 15.36 2.82
CA THR A 40 -6.97 16.80 2.48
C THR A 40 -7.91 17.61 3.36
N GLY A 41 -8.58 16.97 4.29
CA GLY A 41 -9.55 17.52 5.23
C GLY A 41 -10.46 16.45 5.79
N MET A 42 -11.49 16.88 6.50
CA MET A 42 -12.50 16.00 7.10
C MET A 42 -13.89 16.34 6.54
N SER A 43 -14.80 15.37 6.56
CA SER A 43 -16.19 15.48 6.14
C SER A 43 -17.13 14.90 7.20
N ASP A 44 -18.36 15.40 7.27
CA ASP A 44 -19.42 14.84 8.13
C ASP A 44 -20.02 13.54 7.54
N ARG A 45 -19.70 13.23 6.29
CA ARG A 45 -20.21 12.05 5.57
C ARG A 45 -19.08 11.31 4.88
N SER A 46 -19.27 10.02 4.68
CA SER A 46 -18.42 9.18 3.82
C SER A 46 -19.16 8.79 2.54
N ASN A 47 -18.42 8.57 1.45
CA ASN A 47 -18.94 7.92 0.25
C ASN A 47 -18.28 6.55 0.00
N CYS A 48 -17.37 6.14 0.88
CA CYS A 48 -16.70 4.85 0.85
C CYS A 48 -16.76 4.20 2.23
N PRO A 49 -17.23 2.96 2.35
CA PRO A 49 -17.15 2.21 3.60
C PRO A 49 -15.71 1.76 3.89
N ALA A 50 -15.47 1.32 5.14
CA ALA A 50 -14.24 0.61 5.50
C ALA A 50 -13.99 -0.60 4.59
N GLY A 51 -12.74 -0.89 4.31
CA GLY A 51 -12.33 -1.95 3.39
C GLY A 51 -12.47 -1.58 1.91
N SER A 52 -12.68 -0.31 1.56
CA SER A 52 -12.73 0.14 0.17
C SER A 52 -11.32 0.30 -0.42
N ILE A 53 -11.18 -0.07 -1.69
CA ILE A 53 -9.95 0.14 -2.47
C ILE A 53 -10.06 1.47 -3.22
N ARG A 54 -9.11 2.38 -2.99
CA ARG A 54 -8.99 3.65 -3.70
C ARG A 54 -7.84 3.59 -4.70
N LEU A 55 -8.13 3.91 -5.96
CA LEU A 55 -7.15 4.04 -7.05
C LEU A 55 -7.09 5.51 -7.49
N THR A 56 -5.90 6.12 -7.45
CA THR A 56 -5.73 7.51 -7.86
C THR A 56 -5.75 7.65 -9.38
N ARG A 57 -6.66 8.50 -9.88
CA ARG A 57 -6.83 8.71 -11.32
C ARG A 57 -6.14 9.96 -11.84
N LYS A 58 -5.84 10.94 -10.97
CA LYS A 58 -5.12 12.18 -11.28
C LYS A 58 -4.04 12.43 -10.23
N GLY A 59 -3.11 13.34 -10.50
CA GLY A 59 -1.99 13.64 -9.61
C GLY A 59 -1.00 12.47 -9.54
N THR A 60 -0.93 11.75 -8.44
CA THR A 60 -0.12 10.52 -8.29
C THR A 60 -0.81 9.32 -8.93
N ILE A 61 -0.93 9.34 -10.25
CA ILE A 61 -1.71 8.38 -11.03
C ILE A 61 -1.25 6.94 -10.78
N GLY A 62 -2.22 6.04 -10.58
CA GLY A 62 -1.99 4.60 -10.45
C GLY A 62 -1.64 4.13 -9.03
N ASN A 63 -1.60 5.03 -8.03
CA ASN A 63 -1.43 4.61 -6.65
C ASN A 63 -2.70 3.96 -6.12
N VAL A 64 -2.53 2.89 -5.35
CA VAL A 64 -3.62 2.06 -4.82
C VAL A 64 -3.54 2.03 -3.30
N TYR A 65 -4.67 2.18 -2.64
CA TYR A 65 -4.80 2.19 -1.19
C TYR A 65 -5.99 1.36 -0.74
N LEU A 66 -5.80 0.55 0.29
CA LEU A 66 -6.87 -0.14 1.00
C LEU A 66 -7.11 0.62 2.32
N HIS A 67 -8.33 1.09 2.54
CA HIS A 67 -8.66 1.89 3.71
C HIS A 67 -9.34 1.05 4.78
N ALA A 68 -8.77 1.04 5.99
CA ALA A 68 -9.35 0.34 7.14
C ALA A 68 -10.62 1.01 7.69
N GLU A 69 -10.80 2.31 7.42
CA GLU A 69 -11.91 3.12 7.91
C GLU A 69 -12.74 3.70 6.77
N SER A 70 -13.98 4.08 7.08
CA SER A 70 -14.84 4.79 6.13
C SER A 70 -14.26 6.19 5.84
N PHE A 71 -14.35 6.62 4.59
CA PHE A 71 -13.75 7.88 4.14
C PHE A 71 -14.55 8.51 3.01
N TRP A 72 -14.17 9.71 2.59
CA TRP A 72 -14.65 10.34 1.38
C TRP A 72 -13.58 10.30 0.29
N ALA A 73 -13.90 9.68 -0.85
CA ALA A 73 -13.05 9.71 -2.05
C ALA A 73 -13.41 10.90 -2.93
N GLU A 74 -12.43 11.78 -3.19
CA GLU A 74 -12.53 12.91 -4.11
C GLU A 74 -12.60 12.48 -5.58
N ALA A 75 -13.03 13.39 -6.44
CA ALA A 75 -13.16 13.17 -7.89
C ALA A 75 -11.85 12.77 -8.60
N ASP A 76 -10.71 12.97 -7.94
CA ASP A 76 -9.38 12.56 -8.43
C ASP A 76 -9.07 11.07 -8.19
N CYS A 77 -10.03 10.31 -7.68
CA CYS A 77 -9.91 8.89 -7.38
C CYS A 77 -11.01 8.08 -8.06
N PHE A 78 -10.70 6.79 -8.26
CA PHE A 78 -11.69 5.74 -8.43
C PHE A 78 -11.79 4.90 -7.16
N ILE A 79 -13.00 4.46 -6.85
CA ILE A 79 -13.29 3.39 -5.91
C ILE A 79 -13.33 2.12 -6.75
N VAL A 80 -12.54 1.11 -6.37
CA VAL A 80 -12.50 -0.17 -7.08
C VAL A 80 -13.43 -1.14 -6.38
N GLU A 81 -14.50 -1.53 -7.04
CA GLU A 81 -15.49 -2.47 -6.54
C GLU A 81 -15.28 -3.84 -7.20
N PRO A 82 -14.79 -4.85 -6.45
CA PRO A 82 -14.58 -6.18 -7.00
C PRO A 82 -15.93 -6.86 -7.28
N LYS A 83 -15.99 -7.64 -8.36
CA LYS A 83 -17.10 -8.53 -8.67
C LYS A 83 -16.90 -9.89 -7.99
N GLU A 84 -17.92 -10.74 -7.97
CA GLU A 84 -17.93 -12.03 -7.27
C GLU A 84 -16.81 -13.00 -7.68
N VAL A 85 -16.25 -12.84 -8.88
CA VAL A 85 -15.19 -13.71 -9.42
C VAL A 85 -13.83 -13.50 -8.77
N ILE A 86 -13.63 -12.36 -8.08
CA ILE A 86 -12.34 -12.00 -7.51
C ILE A 86 -12.47 -11.58 -6.04
N ASP A 87 -11.58 -12.08 -5.21
CA ASP A 87 -11.44 -11.63 -3.83
C ASP A 87 -10.90 -10.19 -3.77
N LYS A 88 -11.46 -9.37 -2.88
CA LYS A 88 -11.11 -7.95 -2.75
C LYS A 88 -9.65 -7.72 -2.41
N VAL A 89 -9.11 -8.49 -1.46
CA VAL A 89 -7.74 -8.32 -1.00
C VAL A 89 -6.76 -8.85 -2.04
N TYR A 90 -7.12 -9.94 -2.72
CA TYR A 90 -6.37 -10.45 -3.87
C TYR A 90 -6.28 -9.38 -4.98
N LEU A 91 -7.40 -8.76 -5.34
CA LEU A 91 -7.43 -7.66 -6.33
C LEU A 91 -6.59 -6.47 -5.88
N PHE A 92 -6.68 -6.08 -4.61
CA PHE A 92 -5.85 -5.00 -4.05
C PHE A 92 -4.37 -5.28 -4.24
N HIS A 93 -3.88 -6.46 -3.86
CA HIS A 93 -2.47 -6.82 -4.02
C HIS A 93 -2.06 -6.91 -5.49
N TRP A 94 -2.94 -7.42 -6.35
CA TRP A 94 -2.67 -7.42 -7.79
C TRP A 94 -2.52 -5.99 -8.34
N LEU A 95 -3.43 -5.09 -8.01
CA LEU A 95 -3.35 -3.67 -8.40
C LEU A 95 -2.09 -3.00 -7.86
N LEU A 96 -1.70 -3.32 -6.62
CA LEU A 96 -0.49 -2.80 -5.99
C LEU A 96 0.78 -3.23 -6.76
N MET A 97 0.87 -4.48 -7.18
CA MET A 97 1.97 -4.98 -8.01
C MET A 97 1.99 -4.32 -9.40
N LYS A 98 0.82 -3.91 -9.93
CA LYS A 98 0.65 -3.33 -11.26
C LYS A 98 0.66 -1.79 -11.28
N GLN A 99 1.06 -1.12 -10.21
CA GLN A 99 1.06 0.35 -10.12
C GLN A 99 1.77 1.06 -11.27
N LYS A 100 2.90 0.53 -11.74
CA LYS A 100 3.63 1.09 -12.88
C LYS A 100 2.85 0.97 -14.18
N GLU A 101 2.20 -0.17 -14.40
CA GLU A 101 1.35 -0.43 -15.57
C GLU A 101 0.07 0.42 -15.51
N LEU A 102 -0.53 0.56 -14.33
CA LEU A 102 -1.65 1.45 -14.08
C LEU A 102 -1.28 2.91 -14.39
N ALA A 103 -0.14 3.38 -13.90
CA ALA A 103 0.35 4.72 -14.21
C ALA A 103 0.59 4.95 -15.71
N ALA A 104 1.07 3.92 -16.43
CA ALA A 104 1.25 3.97 -17.88
C ALA A 104 -0.08 4.04 -18.67
N CYS A 105 -1.22 3.73 -18.04
CA CYS A 105 -2.55 3.94 -18.61
C CYS A 105 -3.01 5.40 -18.59
N ALA A 106 -2.19 6.35 -18.12
CA ALA A 106 -2.52 7.76 -18.15
C ALA A 106 -2.71 8.28 -19.56
N GLU A 107 -3.70 9.15 -19.74
CA GLU A 107 -4.05 9.82 -20.98
C GLU A 107 -4.17 11.32 -20.76
N GLY A 108 -3.90 12.10 -21.79
CA GLY A 108 -3.95 13.56 -21.75
C GLY A 108 -2.58 14.20 -21.54
N THR A 109 -2.36 15.33 -22.23
CA THR A 109 -1.06 16.04 -22.26
C THR A 109 -0.96 17.13 -21.18
N ILE A 110 -2.06 17.85 -20.93
CA ILE A 110 -2.06 19.01 -20.00
C ILE A 110 -2.47 18.58 -18.59
N MET A 111 -3.47 17.73 -18.49
CA MET A 111 -3.96 17.16 -17.23
C MET A 111 -4.10 15.64 -17.36
N PRO A 112 -3.00 14.90 -17.22
CA PRO A 112 -3.06 13.47 -17.39
C PRO A 112 -3.97 12.82 -16.33
N GLY A 113 -4.69 11.80 -16.74
CA GLY A 113 -5.56 11.01 -15.86
C GLY A 113 -5.66 9.58 -16.36
N LEU A 114 -6.07 8.65 -15.50
CA LEU A 114 -6.29 7.27 -15.90
C LEU A 114 -7.35 7.18 -16.98
N GLY A 115 -6.97 6.62 -18.13
CA GLY A 115 -7.86 6.35 -19.24
C GLY A 115 -8.58 5.01 -19.05
N LEU A 116 -9.92 5.04 -18.96
CA LEU A 116 -10.72 3.81 -18.80
C LEU A 116 -10.52 2.83 -19.95
N HIS A 117 -10.31 3.35 -21.17
CA HIS A 117 -10.05 2.50 -22.33
C HIS A 117 -8.75 1.71 -22.17
N ARG A 118 -7.67 2.33 -21.71
CA ARG A 118 -6.40 1.64 -21.47
C ARG A 118 -6.49 0.67 -20.30
N LEU A 119 -7.15 1.07 -19.22
CA LEU A 119 -7.40 0.19 -18.07
C LEU A 119 -8.20 -1.07 -18.47
N SER A 120 -9.16 -0.92 -19.39
CA SER A 120 -9.93 -2.05 -19.89
C SER A 120 -9.13 -3.06 -20.72
N GLN A 121 -7.91 -2.72 -21.14
CA GLN A 121 -7.03 -3.64 -21.87
C GLN A 121 -6.10 -4.43 -20.96
N LEU A 122 -5.96 -4.02 -19.68
CA LEU A 122 -5.13 -4.76 -18.73
C LEU A 122 -5.72 -6.15 -18.46
N GLU A 123 -4.86 -7.16 -18.53
CA GLU A 123 -5.23 -8.56 -18.30
C GLU A 123 -4.84 -8.98 -16.90
N ILE A 124 -5.74 -9.69 -16.25
CA ILE A 124 -5.55 -10.28 -14.92
C ILE A 124 -5.80 -11.79 -15.00
N GLU A 125 -4.88 -12.56 -14.44
CA GLU A 125 -5.07 -14.00 -14.21
C GLU A 125 -5.74 -14.21 -12.86
N VAL A 126 -6.91 -14.84 -12.90
CA VAL A 126 -7.75 -15.07 -11.73
C VAL A 126 -7.84 -16.56 -11.48
N PRO A 127 -7.17 -17.09 -10.46
CA PRO A 127 -7.31 -18.47 -10.02
C PRO A 127 -8.67 -18.69 -9.35
N ASP A 128 -8.97 -19.95 -9.04
CA ASP A 128 -10.16 -20.27 -8.25
C ASP A 128 -10.15 -19.55 -6.89
N MET A 129 -11.34 -19.30 -6.33
CA MET A 129 -11.52 -18.49 -5.12
C MET A 129 -10.76 -19.05 -3.90
N GLU A 130 -10.66 -20.37 -3.80
CA GLU A 130 -9.92 -21.01 -2.71
C GLU A 130 -8.44 -20.67 -2.77
N TYR A 131 -7.85 -20.71 -3.97
CA TYR A 131 -6.46 -20.34 -4.17
C TYR A 131 -6.22 -18.83 -3.94
N GLN A 132 -7.16 -17.95 -4.35
CA GLN A 132 -7.05 -16.52 -4.06
C GLN A 132 -6.95 -16.26 -2.56
N LYS A 133 -7.81 -16.87 -1.74
CA LYS A 133 -7.79 -16.75 -0.29
C LYS A 133 -6.50 -17.29 0.34
N GLN A 134 -5.99 -18.42 -0.15
CA GLN A 134 -4.72 -18.98 0.31
C GLN A 134 -3.54 -18.06 -0.02
N ALA A 135 -3.53 -17.46 -1.23
CA ALA A 135 -2.51 -16.50 -1.63
C ALA A 135 -2.53 -15.22 -0.77
N VAL A 136 -3.72 -14.71 -0.46
CA VAL A 136 -3.90 -13.57 0.44
C VAL A 136 -3.36 -13.89 1.83
N ALA A 137 -3.78 -15.00 2.43
CA ALA A 137 -3.34 -15.41 3.77
C ALA A 137 -1.80 -15.54 3.85
N LEU A 138 -1.16 -16.10 2.82
CA LEU A 138 0.30 -16.20 2.75
C LEU A 138 0.96 -14.82 2.65
N LEU A 139 0.41 -13.91 1.85
CA LEU A 139 0.93 -12.55 1.72
C LEU A 139 0.82 -11.78 3.03
N GLU A 140 -0.31 -11.88 3.73
CA GLU A 140 -0.51 -11.26 5.04
C GLU A 140 0.48 -11.80 6.07
N GLU A 141 0.70 -13.12 6.12
CA GLU A 141 1.72 -13.73 6.99
C GLU A 141 3.14 -13.20 6.69
N ILE A 142 3.50 -13.05 5.41
CA ILE A 142 4.80 -12.51 5.01
C ILE A 142 4.93 -11.04 5.42
N LEU A 143 3.88 -10.24 5.25
CA LEU A 143 3.87 -8.82 5.61
C LEU A 143 4.01 -8.64 7.12
N ASP A 144 3.25 -9.37 7.91
CA ASP A 144 3.32 -9.34 9.38
C ASP A 144 4.74 -9.70 9.87
N ARG A 145 5.35 -10.73 9.29
CA ARG A 145 6.73 -11.10 9.62
C ARG A 145 7.73 -10.03 9.22
N SER A 146 7.53 -9.38 8.08
CA SER A 146 8.41 -8.30 7.62
C SER A 146 8.31 -7.06 8.49
N GLU A 147 7.13 -6.68 8.94
CA GLU A 147 6.91 -5.58 9.88
C GLU A 147 7.57 -5.87 11.23
N TRP A 148 7.39 -7.09 11.77
CA TRP A 148 8.08 -7.52 13.00
C TRP A 148 9.60 -7.41 12.85
N PHE A 149 10.15 -7.87 11.72
CA PHE A 149 11.59 -7.80 11.44
C PHE A 149 12.08 -6.34 11.37
N ILE A 150 11.38 -5.47 10.64
CA ILE A 150 11.70 -4.04 10.52
C ILE A 150 11.66 -3.35 11.90
N GLN A 151 10.68 -3.67 12.75
CA GLN A 151 10.57 -3.11 14.09
C GLN A 151 11.67 -3.62 15.04
N SER A 152 12.19 -4.82 14.83
CA SER A 152 13.26 -5.41 15.65
C SER A 152 14.67 -4.91 15.31
N ILE A 153 14.90 -4.45 14.06
CA ILE A 153 16.21 -3.95 13.60
C ILE A 153 16.79 -2.84 14.47
N PRO A 154 16.04 -1.79 14.87
CA PRO A 154 16.59 -0.73 15.73
C PRO A 154 17.17 -1.25 17.04
N ALA A 155 16.46 -2.16 17.72
CA ALA A 155 16.94 -2.74 18.98
C ALA A 155 18.20 -3.59 18.80
N GLU A 156 18.34 -4.27 17.67
CA GLU A 156 19.52 -5.07 17.34
C GLU A 156 20.71 -4.19 16.97
N ILE A 157 20.50 -3.07 16.29
CA ILE A 157 21.52 -2.04 16.02
C ILE A 157 22.00 -1.41 17.31
N ASP A 158 21.10 -1.01 18.21
CA ASP A 158 21.46 -0.43 19.52
C ASP A 158 22.29 -1.41 20.36
N LEU A 159 21.95 -2.70 20.35
CA LEU A 159 22.71 -3.73 21.02
C LEU A 159 24.12 -3.90 20.44
N LEU A 160 24.25 -3.87 19.11
CA LEU A 160 25.56 -3.97 18.43
C LEU A 160 26.44 -2.74 18.68
N GLN A 161 25.85 -1.54 18.70
CA GLN A 161 26.54 -0.30 19.03
C GLN A 161 27.05 -0.31 20.47
N SER A 162 26.21 -0.72 21.42
CA SER A 162 26.58 -0.85 22.84
C SER A 162 27.73 -1.85 23.04
N LYS A 163 27.70 -3.01 22.38
CA LYS A 163 28.78 -3.99 22.42
C LYS A 163 30.08 -3.44 21.80
N SER A 164 29.99 -2.76 20.66
CA SER A 164 31.12 -2.13 20.00
C SER A 164 31.81 -1.09 20.89
N GLN A 165 31.02 -0.26 21.58
CA GLN A 165 31.51 0.73 22.54
C GLN A 165 32.23 0.06 23.73
N GLY A 166 31.63 -1.01 24.28
CA GLY A 166 32.25 -1.76 25.38
C GLY A 166 33.58 -2.38 24.97
N TYR A 167 33.73 -2.95 23.79
CA TYR A 167 34.99 -3.47 23.27
C TYR A 167 36.05 -2.37 23.07
N PHE A 168 35.63 -1.20 22.59
CA PHE A 168 36.54 -0.07 22.41
C PHE A 168 37.07 0.45 23.76
N GLU A 169 36.22 0.60 24.75
CA GLU A 169 36.62 1.01 26.11
C GLU A 169 37.60 0.01 26.76
N GLU A 170 37.33 -1.28 26.62
CA GLU A 170 38.22 -2.34 27.11
C GLU A 170 39.60 -2.26 26.42
N TYR A 171 39.64 -2.05 25.11
CA TYR A 171 40.87 -1.90 24.35
C TYR A 171 41.67 -0.68 24.77
N MET A 172 41.05 0.48 24.95
CA MET A 172 41.68 1.70 25.42
C MET A 172 42.23 1.56 26.84
N ASN A 173 41.54 0.88 27.72
CA ASN A 173 42.03 0.60 29.08
C ASN A 173 43.27 -0.32 29.07
N LYS A 174 43.33 -1.31 28.18
CA LYS A 174 44.51 -2.15 28.01
C LYS A 174 45.70 -1.35 27.50
N LEU A 175 45.51 -0.45 26.55
CA LEU A 175 46.59 0.43 26.04
C LEU A 175 47.14 1.35 27.13
N ASN A 176 46.25 1.99 27.90
CA ASN A 176 46.68 2.90 28.99
C ASN A 176 47.44 2.17 30.10
N ASN A 177 47.06 0.94 30.42
CA ASN A 177 47.77 0.11 31.41
C ASN A 177 49.12 -0.36 30.92
N THR A 178 49.31 -0.60 29.64
CA THR A 178 50.61 -0.97 29.08
C THR A 178 51.57 0.23 29.03
N HIS A 179 51.10 1.45 28.84
CA HIS A 179 51.94 2.66 28.92
C HIS A 179 52.39 3.02 30.34
N ASN A 180 51.62 2.67 31.37
CA ASN A 180 51.98 2.93 32.78
C ASN A 180 52.98 1.90 33.36
N LEU A 181 53.32 0.82 32.66
CA LEU A 181 54.27 -0.20 33.07
C LEU A 181 55.66 -0.01 32.43
N SER A 182 55.86 1.00 31.59
CA SER A 182 57.10 1.28 30.85
C SER A 182 57.75 2.63 31.22
N GLY A 183 57.36 3.24 32.39
CA GLY A 183 57.92 4.47 32.90
C GLY A 183 58.76 4.27 34.19
#